data_30fc389c2378353e2877fcc79203e43b
#
_entry.id   30fc389c2378353e2877fcc79203e43b
#
_cell.length_a   1.000
_cell.length_b   1.000
_cell.length_c   1.000
_cell.angle_alpha   90.00
_cell.angle_beta   90.00
_cell.angle_gamma   90.00
#
_symmetry.space_group_name_H-M   'P 1'
#
loop_
_entity.id
_entity.type
_entity.pdbx_description
1 polymer ?
#
loop_
_entity_poly.entity_id
_entity_poly.type
_entity_poly.pdbx_seq_one_letter_code
_entity_poly.pdbx_strand_id
1 'polypeptide(L)'
;MSKIDLFYTLKLNTSDIYEQIAKNGCVETDFKTAKNAGWVVALGDNQLLRFIRQIKDKPFDKEKVQTLYDRRNILKQDKSSKKNAREITKIQNEINELLFVPDLVTVRTDTTQKDYKQLCKTGFSVKFKVNETECVTKYKRLCAGAGQLRKNSANFVNAEIYDQLLNIMLCGLDAKSIGKINLAKFGAYLALSTSATRVVKTPRICVIDDYEYPLKDQIVDWIFKNEKGEDDIRTEKIDFTMNAFDGAGMVCPEMAERWQQDLELDYLPSSFIVRAAWFKGLCSIFDFRRFAHEIAHKDTITDIYGVTYNIDEIDVIAGSSMFKLHKCYPNFQVYQSYFKRYGHVFGVARVSKKVSNQLSTLNYQYIQSNDFTEESIKNLANPTIDWLQKVMSCDPLYASLMMIGCHDRDTLEQIENSLESPIAKCLLYNTDILNDSYAKSKLMRLVRKKIDQAKIGKIYVDGSYDFLIPDLYAMCEHAFGMEVHGLLPPKCMYSKRWVDKGAKVVSTQRSPLVAPAENQLLNVYSDDKCKDWFGYLEWGNVYSIWDLTIISQSDADKI
;
A
#
# COMPACT_ATOMS: atom_id res chain seq x y z
N MET A 1 -11.14 -6.64 -5.87
CA MET A 1 -9.76 -6.73 -6.37
C MET A 1 -9.58 -8.11 -6.96
N SER A 2 -9.28 -8.26 -8.25
CA SER A 2 -8.87 -9.53 -8.80
C SER A 2 -7.64 -10.04 -8.03
N LYS A 3 -7.53 -11.36 -7.87
CA LYS A 3 -6.47 -11.96 -7.05
C LYS A 3 -5.11 -11.55 -7.59
N ILE A 4 -4.30 -10.89 -6.77
CA ILE A 4 -2.88 -10.70 -7.05
C ILE A 4 -2.26 -12.10 -7.08
N ASP A 5 -1.52 -12.41 -8.14
CA ASP A 5 -0.82 -13.69 -8.24
C ASP A 5 0.16 -13.82 -7.05
N LEU A 6 0.09 -14.93 -6.33
CA LEU A 6 0.90 -15.17 -5.15
C LEU A 6 2.05 -16.10 -5.48
N PHE A 7 3.24 -15.71 -5.06
CA PHE A 7 4.46 -16.50 -5.15
C PHE A 7 4.95 -16.89 -3.76
N TYR A 8 5.62 -18.01 -3.64
CA TYR A 8 6.19 -18.48 -2.38
C TYR A 8 7.69 -18.20 -2.34
N THR A 9 8.16 -17.66 -1.23
CA THR A 9 9.59 -17.44 -0.96
C THR A 9 9.93 -17.93 0.44
N LEU A 10 11.22 -18.03 0.75
CA LEU A 10 11.65 -18.33 2.12
C LEU A 10 11.58 -17.06 2.98
N LYS A 11 11.17 -17.26 4.23
CA LYS A 11 11.24 -16.28 5.32
C LYS A 11 11.88 -16.95 6.52
N LEU A 12 13.07 -16.50 6.89
CA LEU A 12 13.85 -17.04 7.99
C LEU A 12 14.03 -15.97 9.07
N ASN A 13 14.12 -16.41 10.32
CA ASN A 13 14.59 -15.53 11.39
C ASN A 13 16.11 -15.63 11.50
N THR A 14 16.76 -14.61 12.05
CA THR A 14 18.22 -14.65 12.29
C THR A 14 18.61 -15.75 13.24
N SER A 15 17.80 -16.06 14.27
CA SER A 15 18.00 -17.19 15.19
C SER A 15 18.04 -18.52 14.46
N ASP A 16 17.04 -18.78 13.57
CA ASP A 16 16.97 -20.02 12.77
C ASP A 16 18.24 -20.20 11.91
N ILE A 17 18.69 -19.11 11.26
CA ILE A 17 19.89 -19.12 10.41
C ILE A 17 21.13 -19.48 11.21
N TYR A 18 21.36 -18.83 12.36
CA TYR A 18 22.55 -19.10 13.18
C TYR A 18 22.54 -20.49 13.80
N GLU A 19 21.37 -20.96 14.25
CA GLU A 19 21.23 -22.34 14.77
C GLU A 19 21.59 -23.36 13.69
N GLN A 20 21.06 -23.21 12.50
CA GLN A 20 21.33 -24.12 11.38
C GLN A 20 22.80 -24.06 10.92
N ILE A 21 23.38 -22.86 10.86
CA ILE A 21 24.80 -22.69 10.51
C ILE A 21 25.70 -23.37 11.57
N ALA A 22 25.41 -23.23 12.83
CA ALA A 22 26.17 -23.86 13.91
C ALA A 22 26.09 -25.39 13.85
N LYS A 23 24.96 -25.94 13.44
CA LYS A 23 24.71 -27.37 13.36
C LYS A 23 25.24 -28.02 12.06
N ASN A 24 25.01 -27.38 10.92
CA ASN A 24 25.16 -27.99 9.60
C ASN A 24 26.10 -27.18 8.67
N GLY A 25 26.62 -26.03 9.12
CA GLY A 25 27.40 -25.12 8.28
C GLY A 25 26.55 -24.23 7.34
N CYS A 26 25.28 -24.58 7.11
CA CYS A 26 24.32 -23.83 6.31
C CYS A 26 22.89 -24.15 6.75
N VAL A 27 21.92 -23.39 6.22
CA VAL A 27 20.49 -23.74 6.41
C VAL A 27 20.13 -24.87 5.44
N GLU A 28 19.66 -25.99 5.95
CA GLU A 28 19.21 -27.12 5.13
C GLU A 28 17.70 -27.24 5.15
N THR A 29 17.06 -27.28 3.96
CA THR A 29 15.61 -27.39 3.85
C THR A 29 15.15 -27.89 2.46
N ASP A 30 13.90 -28.31 2.40
CA ASP A 30 13.10 -28.50 1.19
C ASP A 30 11.79 -27.70 1.35
N PHE A 31 10.97 -27.63 0.29
CA PHE A 31 9.72 -26.85 0.35
C PHE A 31 8.76 -27.36 1.44
N LYS A 32 8.65 -28.67 1.63
CA LYS A 32 7.74 -29.27 2.62
C LYS A 32 8.23 -29.00 4.05
N THR A 33 9.52 -29.18 4.30
CA THR A 33 10.18 -28.90 5.58
C THR A 33 10.06 -27.42 5.93
N ALA A 34 10.40 -26.54 4.98
CA ALA A 34 10.28 -25.08 5.15
C ALA A 34 8.84 -24.64 5.45
N LYS A 35 7.85 -25.24 4.76
CA LYS A 35 6.44 -24.94 5.00
C LYS A 35 5.98 -25.40 6.39
N ASN A 36 6.39 -26.58 6.83
CA ASN A 36 6.06 -27.10 8.16
C ASN A 36 6.73 -26.28 9.29
N ALA A 37 7.93 -25.78 9.06
CA ALA A 37 8.65 -24.89 9.97
C ALA A 37 8.11 -23.44 9.98
N GLY A 38 7.15 -23.11 9.09
CA GLY A 38 6.65 -21.74 8.95
C GLY A 38 7.63 -20.78 8.24
N TRP A 39 8.60 -21.34 7.52
CA TRP A 39 9.61 -20.59 6.77
C TRP A 39 9.19 -20.19 5.35
N VAL A 40 7.99 -20.56 4.92
CA VAL A 40 7.44 -20.18 3.62
C VAL A 40 6.47 -19.01 3.81
N VAL A 41 6.65 -17.95 3.03
CA VAL A 41 5.75 -16.81 2.96
C VAL A 41 5.21 -16.65 1.54
N ALA A 42 3.92 -16.27 1.43
CA ALA A 42 3.32 -15.88 0.17
C ALA A 42 3.49 -14.38 -0.05
N LEU A 43 4.06 -14.00 -1.18
CA LEU A 43 4.21 -12.62 -1.61
C LEU A 43 3.36 -12.39 -2.87
N GLY A 44 2.68 -11.25 -2.94
CA GLY A 44 2.04 -10.82 -4.18
C GLY A 44 3.08 -10.54 -5.27
N ASP A 45 2.69 -10.74 -6.52
CA ASP A 45 3.56 -10.43 -7.66
C ASP A 45 4.07 -9.00 -7.58
N ASN A 46 5.37 -8.82 -7.78
CA ASN A 46 6.06 -7.55 -7.65
C ASN A 46 7.25 -7.48 -8.60
N GLN A 47 7.81 -6.29 -8.76
CA GLN A 47 8.86 -6.05 -9.72
C GLN A 47 10.14 -6.85 -9.45
N LEU A 48 10.52 -7.02 -8.17
CA LEU A 48 11.68 -7.83 -7.80
C LEU A 48 11.51 -9.29 -8.24
N LEU A 49 10.37 -9.91 -7.98
CA LEU A 49 10.08 -11.27 -8.40
C LEU A 49 10.07 -11.42 -9.93
N ARG A 50 9.55 -10.41 -10.66
CA ARG A 50 9.57 -10.39 -12.13
C ARG A 50 11.01 -10.38 -12.66
N PHE A 51 11.88 -9.55 -12.09
CA PHE A 51 13.31 -9.50 -12.51
C PHE A 51 14.06 -10.80 -12.18
N ILE A 52 13.83 -11.39 -10.99
CA ILE A 52 14.43 -12.68 -10.65
C ILE A 52 14.03 -13.75 -11.68
N ARG A 53 12.74 -13.83 -12.02
CA ARG A 53 12.25 -14.78 -13.02
C ARG A 53 12.82 -14.50 -14.42
N GLN A 54 12.93 -13.24 -14.80
CA GLN A 54 13.53 -12.83 -16.07
C GLN A 54 15.00 -13.24 -16.15
N ILE A 55 15.80 -12.99 -15.12
CA ILE A 55 17.23 -13.36 -15.08
C ILE A 55 17.41 -14.88 -15.11
N LYS A 56 16.52 -15.63 -14.47
CA LYS A 56 16.57 -17.10 -14.41
C LYS A 56 15.89 -17.78 -15.60
N ASP A 57 15.39 -17.01 -16.57
CA ASP A 57 14.62 -17.52 -17.72
C ASP A 57 13.46 -18.46 -17.30
N LYS A 58 12.76 -18.06 -16.25
CA LYS A 58 11.58 -18.77 -15.70
C LYS A 58 10.36 -17.85 -15.74
N PRO A 59 9.77 -17.60 -16.91
CA PRO A 59 8.57 -16.78 -17.03
C PRO A 59 7.42 -17.41 -16.27
N PHE A 60 6.53 -16.58 -15.75
CA PHE A 60 5.33 -17.06 -15.06
C PHE A 60 4.25 -17.43 -16.07
N ASP A 61 3.93 -18.72 -16.11
CA ASP A 61 2.83 -19.25 -16.93
C ASP A 61 1.54 -19.27 -16.10
N LYS A 62 0.80 -18.16 -16.18
CA LYS A 62 -0.46 -17.98 -15.46
C LYS A 62 -1.53 -18.96 -15.90
N GLU A 63 -1.61 -19.28 -17.20
CA GLU A 63 -2.62 -20.17 -17.74
C GLU A 63 -2.39 -21.60 -17.25
N LYS A 64 -1.14 -22.07 -17.26
CA LYS A 64 -0.79 -23.38 -16.71
C LYS A 64 -1.15 -23.50 -15.23
N VAL A 65 -0.82 -22.49 -14.43
CA VAL A 65 -1.15 -22.48 -13.00
C VAL A 65 -2.66 -22.47 -12.79
N GLN A 66 -3.42 -21.68 -13.56
CA GLN A 66 -4.88 -21.65 -13.48
C GLN A 66 -5.49 -23.03 -13.85
N THR A 67 -5.03 -23.64 -14.93
CA THR A 67 -5.46 -24.99 -15.34
C THR A 67 -5.23 -26.03 -14.25
N LEU A 68 -4.09 -25.97 -13.57
CA LEU A 68 -3.79 -26.87 -12.45
C LEU A 68 -4.71 -26.61 -11.25
N TYR A 69 -5.02 -25.34 -10.94
CA TYR A 69 -5.99 -25.01 -9.90
C TYR A 69 -7.39 -25.54 -10.22
N ASP A 70 -7.85 -25.37 -11.45
CA ASP A 70 -9.18 -25.82 -11.88
C ASP A 70 -9.28 -27.34 -11.83
N ARG A 71 -8.29 -28.08 -12.37
CA ARG A 71 -8.21 -29.53 -12.27
C ARG A 71 -8.21 -30.01 -10.81
N ARG A 72 -7.41 -29.38 -9.94
CA ARG A 72 -7.40 -29.70 -8.50
C ARG A 72 -8.77 -29.47 -7.86
N ASN A 73 -9.47 -28.39 -8.21
CA ASN A 73 -10.76 -28.05 -7.65
C ASN A 73 -11.85 -29.04 -8.11
N ILE A 74 -11.82 -29.50 -9.36
CA ILE A 74 -12.70 -30.57 -9.87
C ILE A 74 -12.48 -31.85 -9.08
N LEU A 75 -11.23 -32.29 -8.91
CA LEU A 75 -10.90 -33.49 -8.15
C LEU A 75 -11.29 -33.43 -6.67
N LYS A 76 -11.34 -32.22 -6.09
CA LYS A 76 -11.80 -32.00 -4.71
C LYS A 76 -13.30 -32.19 -4.52
N GLN A 77 -14.10 -32.11 -5.57
CA GLN A 77 -15.55 -32.36 -5.49
C GLN A 77 -15.86 -33.84 -5.22
N ASP A 78 -15.02 -34.74 -5.71
CA ASP A 78 -15.10 -36.17 -5.42
C ASP A 78 -14.02 -36.62 -4.42
N LYS A 79 -14.30 -36.42 -3.13
CA LYS A 79 -13.38 -36.74 -2.03
C LYS A 79 -13.30 -38.23 -1.68
N SER A 80 -14.15 -39.10 -2.24
CA SER A 80 -14.28 -40.47 -1.83
C SER A 80 -13.17 -41.42 -2.36
N SER A 81 -12.44 -40.99 -3.39
CA SER A 81 -11.42 -41.79 -4.07
C SER A 81 -10.01 -41.56 -3.53
N LYS A 82 -9.34 -42.60 -3.00
CA LYS A 82 -7.90 -42.57 -2.66
C LYS A 82 -7.01 -42.18 -3.85
N LYS A 83 -7.44 -42.48 -5.08
CA LYS A 83 -6.75 -42.10 -6.32
C LYS A 83 -6.78 -40.58 -6.50
N ASN A 84 -7.94 -39.95 -6.30
CA ASN A 84 -8.09 -38.48 -6.38
C ASN A 84 -7.23 -37.79 -5.32
N ALA A 85 -7.14 -38.31 -4.11
CA ALA A 85 -6.30 -37.73 -3.06
C ALA A 85 -4.81 -37.68 -3.43
N ARG A 86 -4.29 -38.76 -4.06
CA ARG A 86 -2.90 -38.81 -4.56
C ARG A 86 -2.68 -37.82 -5.69
N GLU A 87 -3.62 -37.73 -6.64
CA GLU A 87 -3.53 -36.78 -7.76
C GLU A 87 -3.63 -35.35 -7.31
N ILE A 88 -4.52 -35.02 -6.38
CA ILE A 88 -4.60 -33.69 -5.75
C ILE A 88 -3.26 -33.30 -5.12
N THR A 89 -2.60 -34.22 -4.42
CA THR A 89 -1.29 -33.95 -3.81
C THR A 89 -0.23 -33.68 -4.88
N LYS A 90 -0.20 -34.47 -5.97
CA LYS A 90 0.72 -34.28 -7.09
C LYS A 90 0.53 -32.92 -7.75
N ILE A 91 -0.71 -32.55 -8.08
CA ILE A 91 -1.04 -31.25 -8.66
C ILE A 91 -0.65 -30.10 -7.70
N GLN A 92 -0.92 -30.26 -6.40
CA GLN A 92 -0.54 -29.23 -5.42
C GLN A 92 0.98 -29.05 -5.34
N ASN A 93 1.75 -30.11 -5.43
CA ASN A 93 3.21 -30.01 -5.45
C ASN A 93 3.69 -29.31 -6.72
N GLU A 94 3.13 -29.62 -7.89
CA GLU A 94 3.45 -28.94 -9.14
C GLU A 94 3.13 -27.45 -9.07
N ILE A 95 1.96 -27.07 -8.53
CA ILE A 95 1.61 -25.67 -8.29
C ILE A 95 2.64 -25.00 -7.36
N ASN A 96 3.01 -25.65 -6.27
CA ASN A 96 3.99 -25.12 -5.33
C ASN A 96 5.37 -24.90 -5.99
N GLU A 97 5.83 -25.82 -6.84
CA GLU A 97 7.09 -25.72 -7.58
C GLU A 97 7.06 -24.55 -8.59
N LEU A 98 5.94 -24.38 -9.31
CA LEU A 98 5.77 -23.28 -10.28
C LEU A 98 5.73 -21.90 -9.60
N LEU A 99 5.19 -21.83 -8.38
CA LEU A 99 5.04 -20.58 -7.64
C LEU A 99 6.20 -20.30 -6.69
N PHE A 100 7.10 -21.25 -6.45
CA PHE A 100 8.20 -21.06 -5.52
C PHE A 100 9.39 -20.38 -6.18
N VAL A 101 9.86 -19.30 -5.55
CA VAL A 101 11.03 -18.51 -5.97
C VAL A 101 12.12 -18.67 -4.92
N PRO A 102 13.01 -19.67 -5.06
CA PRO A 102 14.06 -19.94 -4.10
C PRO A 102 15.12 -18.84 -4.04
N ASP A 103 15.29 -18.04 -5.11
CA ASP A 103 16.33 -17.03 -5.22
C ASP A 103 16.12 -15.79 -4.34
N LEU A 104 14.98 -15.71 -3.62
CA LEU A 104 14.64 -14.64 -2.69
C LEU A 104 14.36 -15.19 -1.29
N VAL A 105 15.06 -14.65 -0.29
CA VAL A 105 14.83 -14.96 1.13
C VAL A 105 14.60 -13.65 1.88
N THR A 106 13.49 -13.58 2.62
CA THR A 106 13.26 -12.50 3.59
C THR A 106 13.78 -12.92 4.95
N VAL A 107 14.73 -12.18 5.50
CA VAL A 107 15.28 -12.43 6.83
C VAL A 107 14.70 -11.44 7.83
N ARG A 108 14.12 -11.94 8.91
CA ARG A 108 13.62 -11.15 10.03
C ARG A 108 14.60 -11.19 11.19
N THR A 109 14.88 -10.04 11.78
CA THR A 109 15.74 -9.92 12.94
C THR A 109 14.98 -10.25 14.22
N ASP A 110 15.39 -11.27 14.92
CA ASP A 110 14.93 -11.70 16.25
C ASP A 110 16.09 -11.98 17.22
N THR A 111 17.31 -11.67 16.80
CA THR A 111 18.54 -11.73 17.59
C THR A 111 19.12 -10.32 17.82
N THR A 112 20.39 -10.24 18.22
CA THR A 112 21.03 -8.94 18.45
C THR A 112 21.25 -8.15 17.16
N GLN A 113 21.35 -6.83 17.27
CA GLN A 113 21.73 -5.94 16.18
C GLN A 113 23.11 -6.30 15.58
N LYS A 114 24.03 -6.81 16.41
CA LYS A 114 25.37 -7.24 16.00
C LYS A 114 25.29 -8.43 15.05
N ASP A 115 24.50 -9.45 15.41
CA ASP A 115 24.30 -10.65 14.61
C ASP A 115 23.69 -10.31 13.25
N TYR A 116 22.65 -9.49 13.25
CA TYR A 116 22.01 -9.05 12.01
C TYR A 116 22.98 -8.25 11.11
N LYS A 117 23.77 -7.32 11.68
CA LYS A 117 24.79 -6.58 10.92
C LYS A 117 25.85 -7.50 10.33
N GLN A 118 26.26 -8.52 11.08
CA GLN A 118 27.22 -9.52 10.58
C GLN A 118 26.61 -10.29 9.40
N LEU A 119 25.38 -10.78 9.53
CA LEU A 119 24.68 -11.49 8.46
C LEU A 119 24.52 -10.63 7.20
N CYS A 120 24.24 -9.32 7.35
CA CYS A 120 24.16 -8.39 6.25
C CYS A 120 25.50 -8.23 5.48
N LYS A 121 26.64 -8.39 6.17
CA LYS A 121 27.98 -8.30 5.57
C LYS A 121 28.41 -9.60 4.88
N THR A 122 28.22 -10.74 5.56
CA THR A 122 28.74 -12.03 5.12
C THR A 122 27.78 -12.78 4.19
N GLY A 123 26.48 -12.51 4.31
CA GLY A 123 25.45 -13.37 3.75
C GLY A 123 25.36 -14.70 4.47
N PHE A 124 24.62 -15.63 3.91
CA PHE A 124 24.46 -17.01 4.39
C PHE A 124 24.17 -17.94 3.22
N SER A 125 24.27 -19.26 3.45
CA SER A 125 23.97 -20.27 2.46
C SER A 125 22.76 -21.09 2.86
N VAL A 126 21.93 -21.44 1.87
CA VAL A 126 20.83 -22.39 2.02
C VAL A 126 21.08 -23.56 1.09
N LYS A 127 21.09 -24.76 1.66
CA LYS A 127 21.07 -26.03 0.92
C LYS A 127 19.63 -26.44 0.71
N PHE A 128 19.14 -26.30 -0.50
CA PHE A 128 17.76 -26.57 -0.86
C PHE A 128 17.67 -27.86 -1.68
N LYS A 129 16.80 -28.79 -1.26
CA LYS A 129 16.60 -30.05 -1.93
C LYS A 129 15.36 -29.98 -2.82
N VAL A 130 15.57 -30.16 -4.13
CA VAL A 130 14.51 -30.22 -5.15
C VAL A 130 14.65 -31.53 -5.92
N ASN A 131 13.62 -32.38 -5.90
CA ASN A 131 13.57 -33.62 -6.70
C ASN A 131 14.89 -34.44 -6.66
N GLU A 132 15.40 -34.73 -5.46
CA GLU A 132 16.66 -35.47 -5.21
C GLU A 132 17.93 -34.71 -5.58
N THR A 133 17.86 -33.55 -6.20
CA THR A 133 19.00 -32.70 -6.46
C THR A 133 19.21 -31.71 -5.31
N GLU A 134 20.41 -31.68 -4.77
CA GLU A 134 20.81 -30.73 -3.74
C GLU A 134 21.51 -29.53 -4.39
N CYS A 135 21.02 -28.33 -4.09
CA CYS A 135 21.61 -27.08 -4.54
C CYS A 135 21.96 -26.20 -3.33
N VAL A 136 23.22 -25.76 -3.26
CA VAL A 136 23.67 -24.84 -2.24
C VAL A 136 23.73 -23.45 -2.84
N THR A 137 22.89 -22.55 -2.35
CA THR A 137 22.79 -21.17 -2.82
C THR A 137 23.26 -20.21 -1.74
N LYS A 138 24.19 -19.33 -2.07
CA LYS A 138 24.63 -18.23 -1.21
C LYS A 138 23.74 -17.01 -1.42
N TYR A 139 23.36 -16.36 -0.33
CA TYR A 139 22.50 -15.17 -0.36
C TYR A 139 23.24 -13.95 0.14
N LYS A 140 23.05 -12.81 -0.55
CA LYS A 140 23.54 -11.47 -0.19
C LYS A 140 22.38 -10.54 0.10
N ARG A 141 22.54 -9.63 1.07
CA ARG A 141 21.54 -8.61 1.36
C ARG A 141 21.37 -7.67 0.16
N LEU A 142 20.10 -7.48 -0.25
CA LEU A 142 19.76 -6.58 -1.35
C LEU A 142 19.16 -5.26 -0.82
N CYS A 143 18.03 -5.33 -0.12
CA CYS A 143 17.29 -4.15 0.32
C CYS A 143 16.54 -4.41 1.63
N ALA A 144 15.93 -3.37 2.19
CA ALA A 144 15.02 -3.51 3.34
C ALA A 144 13.79 -4.33 2.98
N GLY A 145 13.11 -4.90 3.97
CA GLY A 145 11.79 -5.50 3.79
C GLY A 145 10.74 -4.44 3.47
N ALA A 146 9.67 -4.83 2.78
CA ALA A 146 8.56 -3.94 2.44
C ALA A 146 7.23 -4.46 2.95
N GLY A 147 6.22 -3.59 3.04
CA GLY A 147 4.86 -3.92 3.46
C GLY A 147 4.81 -4.50 4.88
N GLN A 148 4.07 -5.58 5.07
CA GLN A 148 3.93 -6.26 6.36
C GLN A 148 5.25 -6.87 6.89
N LEU A 149 6.22 -7.07 6.01
CA LEU A 149 7.55 -7.59 6.34
C LEU A 149 8.56 -6.48 6.64
N ARG A 150 8.16 -5.20 6.66
CA ARG A 150 9.07 -4.05 6.80
C ARG A 150 9.78 -4.02 8.17
N LYS A 151 9.08 -4.36 9.24
CA LYS A 151 9.63 -4.22 10.59
C LYS A 151 10.73 -5.25 10.83
N ASN A 152 11.94 -4.77 11.08
CA ASN A 152 13.13 -5.58 11.40
C ASN A 152 13.39 -6.69 10.37
N SER A 153 13.26 -6.40 9.08
CA SER A 153 13.52 -7.39 8.03
C SER A 153 14.30 -6.83 6.85
N ALA A 154 14.96 -7.71 6.13
CA ALA A 154 15.64 -7.41 4.87
C ALA A 154 15.46 -8.56 3.87
N ASN A 155 15.52 -8.21 2.59
CA ASN A 155 15.52 -9.15 1.49
C ASN A 155 16.95 -9.50 1.10
N PHE A 156 17.22 -10.80 1.01
CA PHE A 156 18.46 -11.40 0.55
C PHE A 156 18.18 -12.14 -0.75
N VAL A 157 19.07 -12.03 -1.70
CA VAL A 157 18.93 -12.68 -3.00
C VAL A 157 20.13 -13.57 -3.31
N ASN A 158 19.93 -14.53 -4.17
CA ASN A 158 20.96 -15.42 -4.67
C ASN A 158 22.15 -14.59 -5.17
N ALA A 159 23.35 -14.90 -4.65
CA ALA A 159 24.58 -14.16 -4.93
C ALA A 159 25.00 -14.20 -6.41
N GLU A 160 24.63 -15.25 -7.14
CA GLU A 160 24.94 -15.38 -8.57
C GLU A 160 24.24 -14.34 -9.44
N ILE A 161 23.01 -13.98 -9.07
CA ILE A 161 22.21 -13.00 -9.82
C ILE A 161 22.29 -11.59 -9.23
N TYR A 162 22.96 -11.41 -8.09
CA TYR A 162 22.93 -10.18 -7.30
C TYR A 162 23.32 -8.95 -8.12
N ASP A 163 24.46 -9.00 -8.79
CA ASP A 163 25.02 -7.84 -9.50
C ASP A 163 24.16 -7.47 -10.72
N GLN A 164 23.67 -8.47 -11.46
CA GLN A 164 22.77 -8.25 -12.58
C GLN A 164 21.42 -7.68 -12.11
N LEU A 165 20.87 -8.23 -11.04
CA LEU A 165 19.61 -7.77 -10.46
C LEU A 165 19.72 -6.33 -9.93
N LEU A 166 20.81 -6.03 -9.20
CA LEU A 166 21.05 -4.68 -8.69
C LEU A 166 21.18 -3.66 -9.84
N ASN A 167 21.91 -4.01 -10.89
CA ASN A 167 22.06 -3.15 -12.08
C ASN A 167 20.71 -2.85 -12.74
N ILE A 168 19.84 -3.86 -12.89
CA ILE A 168 18.47 -3.66 -13.39
C ILE A 168 17.70 -2.72 -12.45
N MET A 169 17.72 -2.98 -11.13
CA MET A 169 16.98 -2.18 -10.14
C MET A 169 17.46 -0.73 -10.06
N LEU A 170 18.72 -0.47 -10.32
CA LEU A 170 19.28 0.88 -10.36
C LEU A 170 18.81 1.70 -11.55
N CYS A 171 18.21 1.06 -12.55
CA CYS A 171 17.61 1.75 -13.71
C CYS A 171 18.56 2.78 -14.34
N GLY A 172 19.81 2.36 -14.60
CA GLY A 172 20.84 3.19 -15.23
C GLY A 172 21.62 4.11 -14.30
N LEU A 173 21.30 4.16 -13.01
CA LEU A 173 22.10 4.90 -12.03
C LEU A 173 23.27 4.06 -11.53
N ASP A 174 24.34 4.73 -11.16
CA ASP A 174 25.52 4.17 -10.52
C ASP A 174 25.91 4.98 -9.26
N ALA A 175 26.91 4.53 -8.54
CA ALA A 175 27.36 5.20 -7.32
C ALA A 175 27.83 6.65 -7.57
N LYS A 176 28.32 6.96 -8.78
CA LYS A 176 28.79 8.30 -9.15
C LYS A 176 27.61 9.24 -9.42
N SER A 177 26.61 8.79 -10.17
CA SER A 177 25.40 9.57 -10.46
C SER A 177 24.53 9.79 -9.23
N ILE A 178 24.45 8.81 -8.31
CA ILE A 178 23.69 8.93 -7.07
C ILE A 178 24.41 9.87 -6.07
N GLY A 179 25.74 9.87 -6.04
CA GLY A 179 26.52 10.70 -5.10
C GLY A 179 26.29 10.35 -3.64
N LYS A 180 26.26 11.39 -2.76
CA LYS A 180 25.98 11.21 -1.34
C LYS A 180 24.48 11.02 -1.10
N ILE A 181 24.09 9.88 -0.54
CA ILE A 181 22.72 9.58 -0.17
C ILE A 181 22.67 8.93 1.22
N ASN A 182 21.58 9.17 1.96
CA ASN A 182 21.29 8.43 3.17
C ASN A 182 21.02 6.96 2.83
N LEU A 183 21.84 6.05 3.35
CA LEU A 183 21.78 4.62 3.03
C LEU A 183 20.44 3.98 3.44
N ALA A 184 19.81 4.45 4.52
CA ALA A 184 18.51 3.96 4.94
C ALA A 184 17.41 4.36 3.94
N LYS A 185 17.43 5.62 3.47
CA LYS A 185 16.52 6.11 2.42
C LYS A 185 16.75 5.35 1.10
N PHE A 186 17.99 5.16 0.70
CA PHE A 186 18.32 4.42 -0.51
C PHE A 186 17.84 2.96 -0.45
N GLY A 187 18.09 2.27 0.67
CA GLY A 187 17.57 0.92 0.89
C GLY A 187 16.05 0.83 0.87
N ALA A 188 15.36 1.87 1.37
CA ALA A 188 13.91 1.98 1.29
C ALA A 188 13.40 2.24 -0.13
N TYR A 189 14.14 2.99 -0.95
CA TYR A 189 13.79 3.21 -2.36
C TYR A 189 13.96 1.93 -3.19
N LEU A 190 15.03 1.18 -2.99
CA LEU A 190 15.19 -0.13 -3.63
C LEU A 190 14.06 -1.10 -3.22
N ALA A 191 13.61 -1.03 -1.97
CA ALA A 191 12.53 -1.86 -1.48
C ALA A 191 11.15 -1.57 -2.13
N LEU A 192 10.99 -0.48 -2.88
CA LEU A 192 9.76 -0.20 -3.65
C LEU A 192 9.46 -1.30 -4.67
N SER A 193 10.50 -1.94 -5.21
CA SER A 193 10.38 -3.08 -6.14
C SER A 193 9.71 -4.31 -5.53
N THR A 194 9.69 -4.42 -4.19
CA THR A 194 9.07 -5.54 -3.45
C THR A 194 7.59 -5.31 -3.14
N SER A 195 7.05 -4.13 -3.46
CA SER A 195 5.62 -3.86 -3.29
C SER A 195 4.80 -4.68 -4.28
N ALA A 196 3.81 -5.41 -3.79
CA ALA A 196 2.88 -6.13 -4.65
C ALA A 196 2.15 -5.16 -5.59
N THR A 197 2.19 -5.44 -6.89
CA THR A 197 1.61 -4.57 -7.92
C THR A 197 1.01 -5.40 -9.04
N ARG A 198 -0.07 -4.88 -9.63
CA ARG A 198 -0.58 -5.33 -10.92
C ARG A 198 -0.01 -4.43 -12.01
N VAL A 199 0.44 -5.03 -13.08
CA VAL A 199 0.98 -4.29 -14.23
C VAL A 199 -0.16 -3.58 -14.95
N VAL A 200 0.08 -2.33 -15.30
CA VAL A 200 -0.84 -1.52 -16.10
C VAL A 200 -0.08 -0.85 -17.24
N LYS A 201 -0.79 -0.31 -18.20
CA LYS A 201 -0.18 0.46 -19.29
C LYS A 201 0.68 1.58 -18.72
N THR A 202 1.93 1.63 -19.15
CA THR A 202 2.87 2.70 -18.78
C THR A 202 2.38 4.03 -19.37
N PRO A 203 2.15 5.07 -18.55
CA PRO A 203 1.66 6.36 -19.00
C PRO A 203 2.79 7.22 -19.56
N ARG A 204 2.44 8.24 -20.35
CA ARG A 204 3.31 9.36 -20.69
C ARG A 204 3.27 10.36 -19.54
N ILE A 205 4.40 10.59 -18.90
CA ILE A 205 4.47 11.35 -17.63
C ILE A 205 5.19 12.67 -17.87
N CYS A 206 4.60 13.76 -17.39
CA CYS A 206 5.27 15.03 -17.14
C CYS A 206 5.52 15.15 -15.64
N VAL A 207 6.77 15.36 -15.23
CA VAL A 207 7.14 15.57 -13.83
C VAL A 207 7.29 17.06 -13.60
N ILE A 208 6.53 17.61 -12.64
CA ILE A 208 6.56 19.02 -12.24
C ILE A 208 7.18 19.17 -10.86
N ASP A 209 7.72 20.33 -10.53
CA ASP A 209 8.11 20.61 -9.16
C ASP A 209 6.88 20.61 -8.25
N ASP A 210 7.08 20.17 -7.02
CA ASP A 210 6.03 20.29 -6.02
C ASP A 210 5.90 21.75 -5.57
N TYR A 211 4.70 22.19 -5.25
CA TYR A 211 4.48 23.51 -4.71
C TYR A 211 4.89 23.55 -3.24
N GLU A 212 5.90 24.34 -2.97
CA GLU A 212 6.38 24.59 -1.62
C GLU A 212 6.01 26.02 -1.21
N TYR A 213 5.37 26.17 -0.04
CA TYR A 213 5.11 27.51 0.46
C TYR A 213 5.73 27.73 1.83
N PRO A 214 6.24 28.94 2.09
CA PRO A 214 6.93 29.26 3.33
C PRO A 214 5.94 29.53 4.46
N LEU A 215 6.15 28.89 5.59
CA LEU A 215 5.54 29.21 6.88
C LEU A 215 6.55 29.98 7.71
N LYS A 216 6.23 31.23 8.03
CA LYS A 216 7.10 32.09 8.81
C LYS A 216 6.73 32.08 10.28
N ASP A 217 7.71 32.38 11.15
CA ASP A 217 7.52 32.58 12.59
C ASP A 217 6.80 31.43 13.30
N GLN A 218 6.97 30.19 12.83
CA GLN A 218 6.33 29.03 13.47
C GLN A 218 7.03 28.67 14.78
N ILE A 219 6.25 28.53 15.84
CA ILE A 219 6.76 28.11 17.15
C ILE A 219 6.86 26.58 17.13
N VAL A 220 8.06 26.06 17.30
CA VAL A 220 8.33 24.63 17.32
C VAL A 220 9.16 24.22 18.53
N ASP A 221 8.89 23.05 19.04
CA ASP A 221 9.68 22.43 20.09
C ASP A 221 10.71 21.49 19.47
N TRP A 222 11.98 21.83 19.67
CA TRP A 222 13.10 21.01 19.22
C TRP A 222 13.60 20.09 20.32
N ILE A 223 13.80 18.81 19.97
CA ILE A 223 14.59 17.90 20.80
C ILE A 223 16.04 18.01 20.35
N PHE A 224 16.92 18.43 21.22
CA PHE A 224 18.35 18.56 20.94
C PHE A 224 19.19 17.92 22.05
N LYS A 225 20.45 17.65 21.75
CA LYS A 225 21.42 17.19 22.76
C LYS A 225 22.03 18.40 23.44
N ASN A 226 21.88 18.52 24.77
CA ASN A 226 22.53 19.53 25.58
C ASN A 226 24.04 19.24 25.71
N GLU A 227 24.77 20.14 26.38
CA GLU A 227 26.21 20.01 26.57
C GLU A 227 26.63 18.73 27.30
N LYS A 228 25.72 18.11 28.06
CA LYS A 228 25.93 16.82 28.76
C LYS A 228 25.59 15.62 27.88
N GLY A 229 25.10 15.83 26.64
CA GLY A 229 24.67 14.76 25.73
C GLY A 229 23.30 14.17 26.06
N GLU A 230 22.53 14.79 26.94
CA GLU A 230 21.17 14.39 27.31
C GLU A 230 20.16 15.05 26.35
N ASP A 231 19.01 14.43 26.15
CA ASP A 231 17.92 15.00 25.37
C ASP A 231 17.26 16.15 26.17
N ASP A 232 17.11 17.28 25.53
CA ASP A 232 16.49 18.48 26.10
C ASP A 232 15.56 19.13 25.05
N ILE A 233 14.62 19.97 25.46
CA ILE A 233 13.63 20.62 24.60
C ILE A 233 13.89 22.13 24.59
N ARG A 234 13.91 22.69 23.40
CA ARG A 234 14.01 24.13 23.19
C ARG A 234 12.92 24.59 22.27
N THR A 235 12.15 25.59 22.70
CA THR A 235 11.13 26.25 21.91
C THR A 235 11.76 27.37 21.10
N GLU A 236 11.62 27.35 19.79
CA GLU A 236 12.15 28.37 18.88
C GLU A 236 11.10 28.81 17.86
N LYS A 237 11.25 30.05 17.39
CA LYS A 237 10.58 30.50 16.17
C LYS A 237 11.44 30.18 14.98
N ILE A 238 10.89 29.42 14.02
CA ILE A 238 11.58 29.08 12.80
C ILE A 238 10.71 29.32 11.57
N ASP A 239 11.39 29.59 10.48
CA ASP A 239 10.78 29.57 9.16
C ASP A 239 11.04 28.21 8.53
N PHE A 240 10.01 27.61 7.99
CA PHE A 240 10.17 26.38 7.21
C PHE A 240 9.22 26.35 6.01
N THR A 241 9.56 25.52 5.04
CA THR A 241 8.80 25.39 3.81
C THR A 241 8.05 24.07 3.83
N MET A 242 6.76 24.09 3.52
CA MET A 242 5.94 22.89 3.40
C MET A 242 5.62 22.56 1.96
N ASN A 243 5.66 21.25 1.65
CA ASN A 243 5.30 20.71 0.35
C ASN A 243 3.80 20.39 0.32
N ALA A 244 3.05 21.06 -0.55
CA ALA A 244 1.61 20.89 -0.67
C ALA A 244 1.20 19.62 -1.42
N PHE A 245 2.10 19.00 -2.19
CA PHE A 245 1.78 17.88 -3.10
C PHE A 245 2.68 16.66 -2.90
N ASP A 246 3.23 16.44 -1.69
CA ASP A 246 4.15 15.33 -1.42
C ASP A 246 3.56 13.97 -1.83
N GLY A 247 4.16 13.38 -2.85
CA GLY A 247 3.76 12.08 -3.38
C GLY A 247 2.45 12.07 -4.16
N ALA A 248 1.93 13.24 -4.55
CA ALA A 248 0.71 13.37 -5.34
C ALA A 248 0.98 13.53 -6.83
N GLY A 249 0.03 13.07 -7.63
CA GLY A 249 -0.01 13.24 -9.08
C GLY A 249 -1.44 13.14 -9.59
N MET A 250 -1.63 13.58 -10.81
CA MET A 250 -2.90 13.53 -11.53
C MET A 250 -2.81 12.54 -12.69
N VAL A 251 -3.88 11.82 -12.94
CA VAL A 251 -4.03 10.96 -14.12
C VAL A 251 -5.24 11.42 -14.90
N CYS A 252 -5.11 11.57 -16.24
CA CYS A 252 -6.23 11.93 -17.09
C CYS A 252 -7.31 10.84 -17.08
N PRO A 253 -8.59 11.20 -17.31
CA PRO A 253 -9.70 10.24 -17.28
C PRO A 253 -9.48 9.03 -18.19
N GLU A 254 -9.01 9.22 -19.43
CA GLU A 254 -8.83 8.14 -20.42
C GLU A 254 -7.77 7.12 -19.97
N MET A 255 -6.68 7.58 -19.35
CA MET A 255 -5.66 6.67 -18.84
C MET A 255 -6.15 5.95 -17.57
N ALA A 256 -6.95 6.61 -16.74
CA ALA A 256 -7.57 5.98 -15.58
C ALA A 256 -8.55 4.87 -15.98
N GLU A 257 -9.37 5.09 -17.01
CA GLU A 257 -10.24 4.06 -17.63
C GLU A 257 -9.42 2.91 -18.20
N ARG A 258 -8.31 3.21 -18.87
CA ARG A 258 -7.40 2.18 -19.35
C ARG A 258 -6.82 1.35 -18.20
N TRP A 259 -6.40 1.98 -17.09
CA TRP A 259 -5.94 1.26 -15.91
C TRP A 259 -7.05 0.46 -15.24
N GLN A 260 -8.29 0.95 -15.23
CA GLN A 260 -9.45 0.19 -14.78
C GLN A 260 -9.57 -1.13 -15.55
N GLN A 261 -9.47 -1.07 -16.90
CA GLN A 261 -9.53 -2.24 -17.78
C GLN A 261 -8.36 -3.21 -17.49
N ASP A 262 -7.11 -2.71 -17.45
CA ASP A 262 -5.92 -3.51 -17.14
C ASP A 262 -6.02 -4.19 -15.77
N LEU A 263 -6.71 -3.56 -14.82
CA LEU A 263 -6.96 -4.07 -13.48
C LEU A 263 -8.22 -4.95 -13.39
N GLU A 264 -8.99 -5.11 -14.48
CA GLU A 264 -10.23 -5.90 -14.54
C GLU A 264 -11.20 -5.49 -13.41
N LEU A 265 -11.41 -4.18 -13.24
CA LEU A 265 -12.31 -3.64 -12.22
C LEU A 265 -13.67 -3.31 -12.83
N ASP A 266 -14.75 -3.55 -12.09
CA ASP A 266 -16.13 -3.25 -12.44
C ASP A 266 -16.56 -1.81 -12.10
N TYR A 267 -15.61 -0.98 -11.65
CA TYR A 267 -15.81 0.43 -11.33
C TYR A 267 -14.55 1.22 -11.63
N LEU A 268 -14.68 2.51 -11.85
CA LEU A 268 -13.56 3.44 -12.02
C LEU A 268 -13.07 3.94 -10.65
N PRO A 269 -11.87 3.55 -10.19
CA PRO A 269 -11.33 4.09 -8.95
C PRO A 269 -10.99 5.57 -9.09
N SER A 270 -11.26 6.37 -8.07
CA SER A 270 -10.85 7.79 -8.04
C SER A 270 -9.34 7.98 -7.96
N SER A 271 -8.62 6.99 -7.43
CA SER A 271 -7.18 7.12 -7.14
C SER A 271 -6.46 5.79 -7.19
N PHE A 272 -5.19 5.84 -7.58
CA PHE A 272 -4.30 4.71 -7.82
C PHE A 272 -2.96 4.92 -7.09
N ILE A 273 -2.57 4.02 -6.19
CA ILE A 273 -1.21 4.01 -5.64
C ILE A 273 -0.30 3.33 -6.65
N VAL A 274 0.58 4.12 -7.26
CA VAL A 274 1.46 3.66 -8.33
C VAL A 274 2.85 3.31 -7.83
N ARG A 275 3.49 2.37 -8.53
CA ARG A 275 4.87 1.93 -8.30
C ARG A 275 5.54 1.65 -9.63
N ALA A 276 6.74 2.20 -9.79
CA ALA A 276 7.65 1.88 -10.87
C ALA A 276 9.09 2.06 -10.39
N ALA A 277 10.10 1.92 -11.25
CA ALA A 277 11.47 2.25 -10.88
C ALA A 277 11.55 3.70 -10.40
N TRP A 278 11.95 3.91 -9.15
CA TRP A 278 12.04 5.22 -8.48
C TRP A 278 10.71 6.00 -8.38
N PHE A 279 9.60 5.48 -8.89
CA PHE A 279 8.28 6.10 -8.79
C PHE A 279 7.45 5.53 -7.65
N LYS A 280 6.94 6.42 -6.81
CA LYS A 280 6.03 6.09 -5.72
C LYS A 280 5.12 7.27 -5.42
N GLY A 281 3.82 7.09 -5.55
CA GLY A 281 2.87 8.13 -5.18
C GLY A 281 1.42 7.68 -5.35
N LEU A 282 0.53 8.63 -5.20
CA LEU A 282 -0.89 8.53 -5.42
C LEU A 282 -1.24 9.35 -6.68
N CYS A 283 -1.73 8.69 -7.72
CA CYS A 283 -2.34 9.35 -8.87
C CYS A 283 -3.84 9.38 -8.67
N SER A 284 -4.43 10.57 -8.68
CA SER A 284 -5.89 10.75 -8.62
C SER A 284 -6.41 11.29 -9.94
N ILE A 285 -7.63 10.93 -10.31
CA ILE A 285 -8.21 11.37 -11.58
C ILE A 285 -8.48 12.85 -11.52
N PHE A 286 -7.96 13.58 -12.51
CA PHE A 286 -8.25 14.99 -12.71
C PHE A 286 -8.10 15.34 -14.19
N ASP A 287 -9.06 16.06 -14.73
CA ASP A 287 -9.04 16.50 -16.13
C ASP A 287 -8.15 17.73 -16.31
N PHE A 288 -6.85 17.52 -16.19
CA PHE A 288 -5.86 18.58 -16.34
C PHE A 288 -5.71 19.08 -17.79
N ARG A 289 -6.16 18.28 -18.78
CA ARG A 289 -6.21 18.72 -20.19
C ARG A 289 -7.29 19.77 -20.38
N ARG A 290 -8.50 19.49 -19.86
CA ARG A 290 -9.57 20.49 -19.80
C ARG A 290 -9.14 21.75 -19.05
N PHE A 291 -8.46 21.58 -17.90
CA PHE A 291 -7.93 22.73 -17.14
C PHE A 291 -6.94 23.56 -17.98
N ALA A 292 -6.03 22.91 -18.69
CA ALA A 292 -5.05 23.59 -19.54
C ALA A 292 -5.72 24.46 -20.60
N HIS A 293 -6.73 23.92 -21.31
CA HIS A 293 -7.42 24.63 -22.39
C HIS A 293 -8.40 25.69 -21.88
N GLU A 294 -9.24 25.36 -20.88
CA GLU A 294 -10.33 26.24 -20.44
C GLU A 294 -9.87 27.32 -19.45
N ILE A 295 -8.90 26.98 -18.57
CA ILE A 295 -8.51 27.85 -17.44
C ILE A 295 -7.12 28.46 -17.67
N ALA A 296 -6.13 27.64 -17.99
CA ALA A 296 -4.77 28.14 -18.18
C ALA A 296 -4.51 28.71 -19.57
N HIS A 297 -5.37 28.40 -20.55
CA HIS A 297 -5.23 28.78 -21.96
C HIS A 297 -3.86 28.41 -22.53
N LYS A 298 -3.41 27.18 -22.25
CA LYS A 298 -2.11 26.63 -22.66
C LYS A 298 -2.27 25.27 -23.31
N ASP A 299 -1.56 25.05 -24.43
CA ASP A 299 -1.51 23.77 -25.13
C ASP A 299 -0.28 22.94 -24.73
N THR A 300 0.57 23.49 -23.85
CA THR A 300 1.82 22.85 -23.48
C THR A 300 2.09 22.90 -21.98
N ILE A 301 2.88 21.93 -21.50
CA ILE A 301 3.38 21.85 -20.12
C ILE A 301 4.87 21.61 -20.14
N THR A 302 5.61 22.18 -19.18
CA THR A 302 7.07 22.04 -19.07
C THR A 302 7.44 21.24 -17.83
N ASP A 303 8.33 20.25 -17.97
CA ASP A 303 8.78 19.42 -16.88
C ASP A 303 9.91 20.08 -16.04
N ILE A 304 10.29 19.44 -14.93
CA ILE A 304 11.38 19.90 -14.02
C ILE A 304 12.76 20.01 -14.70
N TYR A 305 12.93 19.47 -15.88
CA TYR A 305 14.16 19.53 -16.66
C TYR A 305 14.11 20.61 -17.76
N GLY A 306 13.00 21.34 -17.86
CA GLY A 306 12.79 22.37 -18.88
C GLY A 306 12.34 21.84 -20.24
N VAL A 307 11.93 20.57 -20.33
CA VAL A 307 11.39 19.99 -21.57
C VAL A 307 9.89 20.26 -21.65
N THR A 308 9.47 20.80 -22.80
CA THR A 308 8.07 21.15 -23.06
C THR A 308 7.40 20.06 -23.87
N TYR A 309 6.17 19.69 -23.49
CA TYR A 309 5.33 18.67 -24.10
C TYR A 309 3.98 19.27 -24.50
N ASN A 310 3.36 18.72 -25.53
CA ASN A 310 1.94 18.95 -25.77
C ASN A 310 1.11 18.31 -24.65
N ILE A 311 0.20 19.07 -24.04
CA ILE A 311 -0.59 18.62 -22.90
C ILE A 311 -1.49 17.44 -23.24
N ASP A 312 -2.01 17.37 -24.45
CA ASP A 312 -2.89 16.28 -24.90
C ASP A 312 -2.16 14.95 -25.06
N GLU A 313 -0.82 15.00 -25.14
CA GLU A 313 0.01 13.80 -25.15
C GLU A 313 0.36 13.29 -23.75
N ILE A 314 0.13 14.06 -22.69
CA ILE A 314 0.45 13.67 -21.32
C ILE A 314 -0.72 12.89 -20.72
N ASP A 315 -0.40 11.76 -20.11
CA ASP A 315 -1.38 10.89 -19.43
C ASP A 315 -1.35 11.09 -17.90
N VAL A 316 -0.19 11.50 -17.36
CA VAL A 316 0.04 11.72 -15.92
C VAL A 316 0.89 12.96 -15.69
N ILE A 317 0.44 13.85 -14.83
CA ILE A 317 1.27 14.90 -14.22
C ILE A 317 1.67 14.40 -12.83
N ALA A 318 2.96 14.30 -12.57
CA ALA A 318 3.50 13.78 -11.31
C ALA A 318 4.34 14.84 -10.60
N GLY A 319 4.12 15.04 -9.31
CA GLY A 319 5.01 15.87 -8.49
C GLY A 319 6.43 15.28 -8.40
N SER A 320 7.43 16.13 -8.26
CA SER A 320 8.85 15.73 -8.17
C SER A 320 9.12 14.80 -6.98
N SER A 321 8.35 14.92 -5.90
CA SER A 321 8.40 14.01 -4.74
C SER A 321 7.98 12.57 -5.08
N MET A 322 7.19 12.35 -6.13
CA MET A 322 6.88 11.00 -6.61
C MET A 322 8.06 10.32 -7.30
N PHE A 323 8.89 11.07 -7.99
CA PHE A 323 10.06 10.58 -8.72
C PHE A 323 11.31 10.65 -7.86
N LYS A 324 11.56 9.60 -7.09
CA LYS A 324 12.74 9.52 -6.23
C LYS A 324 14.02 9.49 -7.09
N LEU A 325 15.08 10.19 -6.62
CA LEU A 325 16.34 10.33 -7.35
C LEU A 325 16.22 11.05 -8.72
N HIS A 326 15.16 11.83 -8.95
CA HIS A 326 15.00 12.60 -10.21
C HIS A 326 16.25 13.45 -10.52
N LYS A 327 16.88 14.06 -9.51
CA LYS A 327 18.11 14.87 -9.66
C LYS A 327 19.34 14.09 -10.14
N CYS A 328 19.28 12.74 -10.12
CA CYS A 328 20.35 11.88 -10.61
C CYS A 328 20.28 11.60 -12.12
N TYR A 329 19.17 11.99 -12.77
CA TYR A 329 19.01 11.89 -14.21
C TYR A 329 19.14 13.26 -14.87
N PRO A 330 19.78 13.34 -16.06
CA PRO A 330 19.90 14.61 -16.79
C PRO A 330 18.56 15.11 -17.36
N ASN A 331 17.64 14.19 -17.68
CA ASN A 331 16.28 14.47 -18.11
C ASN A 331 15.41 13.21 -17.99
N PHE A 332 14.10 13.37 -18.20
CA PHE A 332 13.14 12.28 -18.07
C PHE A 332 13.26 11.24 -19.20
N GLN A 333 13.67 11.64 -20.41
CA GLN A 333 13.85 10.74 -21.56
C GLN A 333 14.98 9.74 -21.30
N VAL A 334 16.07 10.15 -20.63
CA VAL A 334 17.16 9.25 -20.23
C VAL A 334 16.65 8.22 -19.24
N TYR A 335 15.87 8.61 -18.22
CA TYR A 335 15.22 7.67 -17.33
C TYR A 335 14.33 6.68 -18.10
N GLN A 336 13.47 7.17 -19.00
CA GLN A 336 12.58 6.32 -19.80
C GLN A 336 13.35 5.33 -20.67
N SER A 337 14.50 5.72 -21.23
CA SER A 337 15.35 4.83 -22.03
C SER A 337 15.87 3.65 -21.20
N TYR A 338 16.33 3.91 -19.99
CA TYR A 338 16.76 2.86 -19.06
C TYR A 338 15.59 2.02 -18.54
N PHE A 339 14.46 2.65 -18.24
CA PHE A 339 13.24 1.98 -17.85
C PHE A 339 12.83 0.91 -18.88
N LYS A 340 12.81 1.30 -20.14
CA LYS A 340 12.51 0.39 -21.28
C LYS A 340 13.61 -0.67 -21.45
N ARG A 341 14.89 -0.26 -21.44
CA ARG A 341 16.04 -1.15 -21.63
C ARG A 341 16.08 -2.30 -20.64
N TYR A 342 15.76 -2.03 -19.37
CA TYR A 342 15.80 -3.03 -18.30
C TYR A 342 14.47 -3.77 -18.08
N GLY A 343 13.47 -3.53 -18.93
CA GLY A 343 12.18 -4.21 -18.82
C GLY A 343 11.37 -3.84 -17.57
N HIS A 344 11.54 -2.62 -17.08
CA HIS A 344 10.69 -2.12 -16.01
C HIS A 344 9.23 -1.97 -16.45
N VAL A 345 8.31 -2.11 -15.53
CA VAL A 345 6.88 -1.96 -15.77
C VAL A 345 6.27 -0.95 -14.80
N PHE A 346 5.22 -0.30 -15.24
CA PHE A 346 4.40 0.53 -14.39
C PHE A 346 3.34 -0.33 -13.72
N GLY A 347 3.14 -0.17 -12.42
CA GLY A 347 2.23 -1.01 -11.66
C GLY A 347 1.40 -0.23 -10.66
N VAL A 348 0.20 -0.75 -10.41
CA VAL A 348 -0.73 -0.25 -9.39
C VAL A 348 -0.72 -1.19 -8.20
N ALA A 349 -0.38 -0.66 -7.03
CA ALA A 349 -0.34 -1.42 -5.77
C ALA A 349 -1.69 -1.44 -5.05
N ARG A 350 -2.47 -0.38 -5.14
CA ARG A 350 -3.78 -0.24 -4.51
C ARG A 350 -4.61 0.82 -5.25
N VAL A 351 -5.92 0.70 -5.16
CA VAL A 351 -6.89 1.69 -5.67
C VAL A 351 -7.84 2.13 -4.57
N SER A 352 -8.52 3.26 -4.77
CA SER A 352 -9.64 3.67 -3.91
C SER A 352 -10.76 2.63 -3.97
N LYS A 353 -11.46 2.46 -2.85
CA LYS A 353 -12.52 1.44 -2.72
C LYS A 353 -13.82 1.94 -3.35
N LYS A 354 -14.55 1.04 -4.02
CA LYS A 354 -15.90 1.30 -4.52
C LYS A 354 -16.93 1.53 -3.41
N VAL A 355 -16.70 0.92 -2.25
CA VAL A 355 -17.65 0.91 -1.15
C VAL A 355 -16.96 1.33 0.13
N SER A 356 -17.57 2.25 0.82
CA SER A 356 -17.20 2.66 2.16
C SER A 356 -18.27 2.16 3.13
N ASN A 357 -17.90 1.25 4.04
CA ASN A 357 -18.79 0.83 5.12
C ASN A 357 -19.28 2.06 5.90
N GLN A 358 -20.53 2.04 6.38
CA GLN A 358 -21.06 3.11 7.25
C GLN A 358 -20.22 3.25 8.52
N LEU A 359 -19.76 2.12 9.08
CA LEU A 359 -18.92 2.09 10.25
C LEU A 359 -17.51 1.61 9.90
N SER A 360 -16.51 2.32 10.39
CA SER A 360 -15.11 1.93 10.33
C SER A 360 -14.55 1.64 11.71
N THR A 361 -13.51 0.81 11.79
CA THR A 361 -12.81 0.60 13.07
C THR A 361 -11.84 1.76 13.30
N LEU A 362 -12.02 2.48 14.41
CA LEU A 362 -11.15 3.57 14.81
C LEU A 362 -9.71 3.09 14.98
N ASN A 363 -8.74 3.90 14.56
CA ASN A 363 -7.35 3.70 14.92
C ASN A 363 -7.18 4.01 16.42
N TYR A 364 -6.63 3.05 17.17
CA TYR A 364 -6.40 3.20 18.62
C TYR A 364 -5.50 4.41 18.97
N GLN A 365 -4.64 4.85 18.06
CA GLN A 365 -3.79 6.03 18.24
C GLN A 365 -4.62 7.31 18.45
N TYR A 366 -5.82 7.39 17.89
CA TYR A 366 -6.72 8.52 18.11
C TYR A 366 -7.06 8.68 19.61
N ILE A 367 -7.35 7.57 20.30
CA ILE A 367 -7.63 7.59 21.73
C ILE A 367 -6.36 7.86 22.56
N GLN A 368 -5.22 7.35 22.12
CA GLN A 368 -3.94 7.52 22.84
C GLN A 368 -3.37 8.94 22.73
N SER A 369 -3.67 9.64 21.63
CA SER A 369 -3.06 10.94 21.33
C SER A 369 -3.94 12.15 21.71
N ASN A 370 -5.18 11.91 22.17
CA ASN A 370 -6.10 12.97 22.57
C ASN A 370 -6.56 12.78 24.01
N ASP A 371 -6.87 13.88 24.67
CA ASP A 371 -7.44 13.86 26.01
C ASP A 371 -8.95 13.56 25.95
N PHE A 372 -9.34 12.44 26.54
CA PHE A 372 -10.74 12.01 26.60
C PHE A 372 -11.22 11.90 28.05
N THR A 373 -12.41 12.41 28.29
CA THR A 373 -13.15 12.09 29.50
C THR A 373 -13.77 10.70 29.39
N GLU A 374 -14.12 10.10 30.52
CA GLU A 374 -14.82 8.81 30.55
C GLU A 374 -16.15 8.87 29.75
N GLU A 375 -16.87 9.97 29.86
CA GLU A 375 -18.11 10.20 29.11
C GLU A 375 -17.86 10.26 27.59
N SER A 376 -16.81 10.97 27.16
CA SER A 376 -16.43 11.04 25.73
C SER A 376 -16.08 9.66 25.17
N ILE A 377 -15.36 8.82 25.93
CA ILE A 377 -15.04 7.45 25.54
C ILE A 377 -16.31 6.60 25.45
N LYS A 378 -17.22 6.72 26.41
CA LYS A 378 -18.51 6.00 26.38
C LYS A 378 -19.31 6.38 25.13
N ASN A 379 -19.43 7.68 24.85
CA ASN A 379 -20.12 8.17 23.66
C ASN A 379 -19.51 7.66 22.37
N LEU A 380 -18.17 7.67 22.28
CA LEU A 380 -17.44 7.15 21.13
C LEU A 380 -17.61 5.64 20.96
N ALA A 381 -17.81 4.89 22.05
CA ALA A 381 -18.01 3.43 22.02
C ALA A 381 -19.46 3.02 21.71
N ASN A 382 -20.44 3.91 21.84
CA ASN A 382 -21.87 3.61 21.64
C ASN A 382 -22.17 2.88 20.32
N PRO A 383 -21.64 3.28 19.13
CA PRO A 383 -21.90 2.55 17.90
C PRO A 383 -21.44 1.09 17.95
N THR A 384 -20.36 0.80 18.69
CA THR A 384 -19.87 -0.58 18.88
C THR A 384 -20.79 -1.36 19.82
N ILE A 385 -21.25 -0.72 20.90
CA ILE A 385 -22.13 -1.33 21.89
C ILE A 385 -23.47 -1.66 21.25
N ASP A 386 -24.08 -0.69 20.57
CA ASP A 386 -25.35 -0.86 19.88
C ASP A 386 -25.32 -1.95 18.84
N TRP A 387 -24.23 -1.98 18.04
CA TRP A 387 -24.02 -3.04 17.06
C TRP A 387 -23.94 -4.42 17.70
N LEU A 388 -23.13 -4.56 18.76
CA LEU A 388 -22.99 -5.83 19.47
C LEU A 388 -24.29 -6.27 20.15
N GLN A 389 -25.06 -5.35 20.73
CA GLN A 389 -26.36 -5.63 21.31
C GLN A 389 -27.33 -6.17 20.26
N LYS A 390 -27.41 -5.54 19.08
CA LYS A 390 -28.21 -6.02 17.95
C LYS A 390 -27.78 -7.40 17.49
N VAL A 391 -26.48 -7.65 17.35
CA VAL A 391 -25.96 -8.98 17.00
C VAL A 391 -26.31 -10.04 18.05
N MET A 392 -26.29 -9.68 19.34
CA MET A 392 -26.56 -10.60 20.47
C MET A 392 -28.03 -10.77 20.75
N SER A 393 -28.93 -9.91 20.25
CA SER A 393 -30.37 -10.04 20.41
C SER A 393 -30.99 -11.20 19.61
N CYS A 394 -30.15 -11.99 18.97
CA CYS A 394 -30.53 -13.09 18.07
C CYS A 394 -31.32 -12.65 16.83
N ASP A 395 -31.24 -11.37 16.44
CA ASP A 395 -31.79 -10.92 15.17
C ASP A 395 -30.97 -11.55 14.02
N PRO A 396 -31.60 -12.35 13.15
CA PRO A 396 -30.91 -13.05 12.08
C PRO A 396 -30.18 -12.11 11.11
N LEU A 397 -30.70 -10.90 10.89
CA LEU A 397 -30.09 -9.92 10.02
C LEU A 397 -28.72 -9.48 10.55
N TYR A 398 -28.66 -8.99 11.79
CA TYR A 398 -27.41 -8.46 12.36
C TYR A 398 -26.37 -9.56 12.61
N ALA A 399 -26.82 -10.75 13.00
CA ALA A 399 -25.94 -11.91 13.12
C ALA A 399 -25.33 -12.30 11.76
N SER A 400 -26.14 -12.29 10.69
CA SER A 400 -25.70 -12.56 9.33
C SER A 400 -24.73 -11.49 8.84
N LEU A 401 -25.06 -10.21 9.00
CA LEU A 401 -24.19 -9.09 8.62
C LEU A 401 -22.82 -9.19 9.32
N MET A 402 -22.78 -9.52 10.62
CA MET A 402 -21.51 -9.71 11.33
C MET A 402 -20.70 -10.89 10.79
N MET A 403 -21.33 -12.01 10.45
CA MET A 403 -20.65 -13.17 9.88
C MET A 403 -20.16 -12.93 8.46
N ILE A 404 -20.84 -12.08 7.72
CA ILE A 404 -20.47 -11.65 6.37
C ILE A 404 -19.35 -10.60 6.44
N GLY A 405 -19.31 -9.77 7.48
CA GLY A 405 -18.35 -8.70 7.67
C GLY A 405 -18.86 -7.33 7.21
N CYS A 406 -20.18 -7.15 7.16
CA CYS A 406 -20.86 -5.90 6.82
C CYS A 406 -21.55 -5.28 8.04
N HIS A 407 -22.01 -4.03 7.91
CA HIS A 407 -22.74 -3.33 8.96
C HIS A 407 -24.16 -2.91 8.52
N ASP A 408 -24.46 -2.98 7.24
CA ASP A 408 -25.73 -2.57 6.64
C ASP A 408 -26.05 -3.37 5.38
N ARG A 409 -27.30 -3.29 4.92
CA ARG A 409 -27.77 -3.99 3.72
C ARG A 409 -27.20 -3.44 2.42
N ASP A 410 -27.05 -2.11 2.33
CA ASP A 410 -26.56 -1.46 1.11
C ASP A 410 -25.13 -1.90 0.81
N THR A 411 -24.30 -1.98 1.85
CA THR A 411 -22.96 -2.56 1.74
C THR A 411 -22.99 -4.03 1.34
N LEU A 412 -23.97 -4.81 1.86
CA LEU A 412 -24.12 -6.22 1.51
C LEU A 412 -24.43 -6.41 0.02
N GLU A 413 -25.39 -5.67 -0.52
CA GLU A 413 -25.77 -5.74 -1.93
C GLU A 413 -24.59 -5.48 -2.86
N GLN A 414 -23.72 -4.53 -2.48
CA GLN A 414 -22.54 -4.17 -3.28
C GLN A 414 -21.43 -5.24 -3.24
N ILE A 415 -21.33 -6.03 -2.19
CA ILE A 415 -20.26 -7.03 -2.01
C ILE A 415 -20.73 -8.48 -2.21
N GLU A 416 -22.02 -8.72 -2.44
CA GLU A 416 -22.62 -10.06 -2.53
C GLU A 416 -21.85 -10.97 -3.47
N ASN A 417 -21.53 -10.50 -4.66
CA ASN A 417 -20.80 -11.24 -5.68
C ASN A 417 -19.31 -11.49 -5.33
N SER A 418 -18.77 -10.75 -4.36
CA SER A 418 -17.37 -10.85 -3.94
C SER A 418 -17.14 -11.67 -2.67
N LEU A 419 -18.21 -12.24 -2.07
CA LEU A 419 -18.09 -13.04 -0.85
C LEU A 419 -17.30 -14.33 -1.08
N GLU A 420 -16.23 -14.48 -0.31
CA GLU A 420 -15.39 -15.70 -0.38
C GLU A 420 -15.79 -16.78 0.64
N SER A 421 -16.41 -16.40 1.75
CA SER A 421 -16.77 -17.32 2.84
C SER A 421 -17.97 -18.19 2.46
N PRO A 422 -17.85 -19.53 2.46
CA PRO A 422 -19.00 -20.43 2.17
C PRO A 422 -20.18 -20.18 3.09
N ILE A 423 -19.93 -19.95 4.38
CA ILE A 423 -21.00 -19.70 5.36
C ILE A 423 -21.67 -18.35 5.10
N ALA A 424 -20.90 -17.33 4.69
CA ALA A 424 -21.46 -16.04 4.32
C ALA A 424 -22.39 -16.18 3.09
N LYS A 425 -21.96 -16.95 2.08
CA LYS A 425 -22.80 -17.26 0.91
C LYS A 425 -24.09 -17.97 1.30
N CYS A 426 -24.00 -18.97 2.18
CA CYS A 426 -25.18 -19.69 2.66
C CYS A 426 -26.16 -18.79 3.41
N LEU A 427 -25.67 -17.83 4.21
CA LEU A 427 -26.51 -16.90 4.98
C LEU A 427 -27.30 -15.93 4.10
N LEU A 428 -26.88 -15.65 2.87
CA LEU A 428 -27.65 -14.87 1.91
C LEU A 428 -28.96 -15.56 1.51
N TYR A 429 -28.96 -16.92 1.50
CA TYR A 429 -30.10 -17.71 1.05
C TYR A 429 -30.94 -18.24 2.20
N ASN A 430 -30.31 -18.56 3.34
CA ASN A 430 -31.02 -19.13 4.48
C ASN A 430 -30.37 -18.72 5.81
N THR A 431 -31.07 -17.92 6.59
CA THR A 431 -30.66 -17.48 7.93
C THR A 431 -30.79 -18.55 9.00
N ASP A 432 -31.56 -19.64 8.76
CA ASP A 432 -31.71 -20.75 9.71
C ASP A 432 -30.39 -21.46 9.99
N ILE A 433 -29.39 -21.28 9.13
CA ILE A 433 -28.02 -21.74 9.38
C ILE A 433 -27.45 -21.19 10.69
N LEU A 434 -27.93 -20.05 11.17
CA LEU A 434 -27.56 -19.53 12.49
C LEU A 434 -27.98 -20.43 13.65
N ASN A 435 -28.92 -21.36 13.44
CA ASN A 435 -29.30 -22.37 14.43
C ASN A 435 -28.30 -23.50 14.58
N ASP A 436 -27.43 -23.70 13.58
CA ASP A 436 -26.36 -24.68 13.64
C ASP A 436 -25.31 -24.34 14.71
N SER A 437 -24.85 -25.36 15.43
CA SER A 437 -23.91 -25.21 16.55
C SER A 437 -22.55 -24.63 16.12
N TYR A 438 -22.06 -24.98 14.92
CA TYR A 438 -20.83 -24.43 14.38
C TYR A 438 -21.01 -22.96 14.00
N ALA A 439 -22.13 -22.59 13.37
CA ALA A 439 -22.45 -21.20 13.04
C ALA A 439 -22.53 -20.33 14.30
N LYS A 440 -23.25 -20.80 15.33
CA LYS A 440 -23.30 -20.12 16.65
C LYS A 440 -21.93 -19.96 17.27
N SER A 441 -21.13 -21.00 17.30
CA SER A 441 -19.76 -20.94 17.83
C SER A 441 -18.87 -19.96 17.05
N LYS A 442 -19.02 -19.89 15.73
CA LYS A 442 -18.29 -18.94 14.87
C LYS A 442 -18.74 -17.51 15.15
N LEU A 443 -20.05 -17.25 15.25
CA LEU A 443 -20.60 -15.94 15.60
C LEU A 443 -20.07 -15.46 16.94
N MET A 444 -20.16 -16.31 17.98
CA MET A 444 -19.66 -15.96 19.32
C MET A 444 -18.17 -15.67 19.37
N ARG A 445 -17.36 -16.36 18.54
CA ARG A 445 -15.94 -16.02 18.41
C ARG A 445 -15.72 -14.63 17.78
N LEU A 446 -16.53 -14.26 16.79
CA LEU A 446 -16.46 -12.92 16.20
C LEU A 446 -16.88 -11.84 17.20
N VAL A 447 -17.95 -12.06 17.96
CA VAL A 447 -18.39 -11.16 19.04
C VAL A 447 -17.28 -10.97 20.08
N ARG A 448 -16.70 -12.06 20.61
CA ARG A 448 -15.59 -12.00 21.57
C ARG A 448 -14.39 -11.25 21.00
N LYS A 449 -14.01 -11.58 19.78
CA LYS A 449 -12.90 -10.87 19.08
C LYS A 449 -13.17 -9.36 19.00
N LYS A 450 -14.41 -8.95 18.71
CA LYS A 450 -14.75 -7.52 18.63
C LYS A 450 -14.73 -6.86 20.00
N ILE A 451 -15.22 -7.52 21.05
CA ILE A 451 -15.12 -7.04 22.43
C ILE A 451 -13.66 -6.85 22.83
N ASP A 452 -12.80 -7.84 22.56
CA ASP A 452 -11.36 -7.74 22.87
C ASP A 452 -10.67 -6.63 22.08
N GLN A 453 -11.10 -6.40 20.85
CA GLN A 453 -10.63 -5.26 20.05
C GLN A 453 -11.10 -3.92 20.63
N ALA A 454 -12.35 -3.85 21.09
CA ALA A 454 -12.90 -2.62 21.70
C ALA A 454 -12.16 -2.26 23.00
N LYS A 455 -11.78 -3.24 23.82
CA LYS A 455 -10.97 -3.02 25.04
C LYS A 455 -9.63 -2.33 24.79
N ILE A 456 -9.09 -2.46 23.58
CA ILE A 456 -7.83 -1.79 23.16
C ILE A 456 -8.10 -0.60 22.23
N GLY A 457 -9.30 0.00 22.28
CA GLY A 457 -9.65 1.19 21.52
C GLY A 457 -10.02 0.98 20.05
N LYS A 458 -10.10 -0.27 19.57
CA LYS A 458 -10.54 -0.58 18.20
C LYS A 458 -12.06 -0.70 18.12
N ILE A 459 -12.73 0.42 18.33
CA ILE A 459 -14.20 0.56 18.32
C ILE A 459 -14.70 0.96 16.93
N TYR A 460 -16.00 0.77 16.70
CA TYR A 460 -16.64 1.26 15.47
C TYR A 460 -17.02 2.73 15.62
N VAL A 461 -16.76 3.49 14.57
CA VAL A 461 -17.13 4.90 14.46
C VAL A 461 -17.73 5.15 13.07
N ASP A 462 -18.57 6.17 12.95
CA ASP A 462 -18.96 6.70 11.64
C ASP A 462 -17.74 7.40 11.03
N GLY A 463 -17.10 6.73 10.10
CA GLY A 463 -15.83 7.18 9.53
C GLY A 463 -15.39 6.30 8.36
N SER A 464 -14.30 6.69 7.73
CA SER A 464 -13.68 5.94 6.64
C SER A 464 -12.16 6.03 6.68
N TYR A 465 -11.52 5.05 6.03
CA TYR A 465 -10.10 5.08 5.72
C TYR A 465 -9.94 5.34 4.23
N ASP A 466 -9.61 6.56 3.88
CA ASP A 466 -9.52 7.01 2.51
C ASP A 466 -8.10 7.52 2.19
N PHE A 467 -7.80 7.74 0.93
CA PHE A 467 -6.58 8.41 0.52
C PHE A 467 -6.71 9.90 0.81
N LEU A 468 -5.62 10.51 1.23
CA LEU A 468 -5.49 11.96 1.30
C LEU A 468 -5.14 12.46 -0.10
N ILE A 469 -6.01 13.27 -0.69
CA ILE A 469 -5.83 13.86 -2.00
C ILE A 469 -5.68 15.37 -1.77
N PRO A 470 -4.56 16.00 -2.19
CA PRO A 470 -4.47 17.46 -2.14
C PRO A 470 -5.44 18.09 -3.14
N ASP A 471 -5.67 19.38 -3.03
CA ASP A 471 -6.46 20.12 -4.01
C ASP A 471 -5.78 20.07 -5.40
N LEU A 472 -6.32 19.22 -6.30
CA LEU A 472 -5.74 18.99 -7.62
C LEU A 472 -5.92 20.17 -8.57
N TYR A 473 -6.90 21.05 -8.31
CA TYR A 473 -7.05 22.30 -9.03
C TYR A 473 -5.86 23.22 -8.74
N ALA A 474 -5.47 23.34 -7.47
CA ALA A 474 -4.27 24.06 -7.07
C ALA A 474 -2.99 23.44 -7.69
N MET A 475 -2.93 22.11 -7.81
CA MET A 475 -1.81 21.45 -8.47
C MET A 475 -1.71 21.81 -9.95
N CYS A 476 -2.85 21.98 -10.64
CA CYS A 476 -2.87 22.48 -12.02
C CYS A 476 -2.46 23.95 -12.11
N GLU A 477 -2.97 24.82 -11.23
CA GLU A 477 -2.54 26.23 -11.18
C GLU A 477 -1.02 26.32 -11.10
N HIS A 478 -0.40 25.55 -10.20
CA HIS A 478 1.05 25.47 -10.09
C HIS A 478 1.71 24.90 -11.35
N ALA A 479 1.22 23.79 -11.90
CA ALA A 479 1.77 23.13 -13.07
C ALA A 479 1.81 24.04 -14.31
N PHE A 480 0.84 24.95 -14.41
CA PHE A 480 0.75 25.91 -15.51
C PHE A 480 1.30 27.31 -15.15
N GLY A 481 1.99 27.46 -14.01
CA GLY A 481 2.63 28.71 -13.61
C GLY A 481 1.67 29.84 -13.30
N MET A 482 0.47 29.50 -12.82
CA MET A 482 -0.53 30.44 -12.34
C MET A 482 -0.32 30.74 -10.84
N GLU A 483 -0.96 31.77 -10.32
CA GLU A 483 -1.04 31.98 -8.88
C GLU A 483 -1.88 30.87 -8.25
N VAL A 484 -1.35 30.27 -7.17
CA VAL A 484 -1.95 29.08 -6.57
C VAL A 484 -2.97 29.48 -5.52
N HIS A 485 -4.22 29.16 -5.74
CA HIS A 485 -5.33 29.44 -4.83
C HIS A 485 -6.06 28.14 -4.41
N GLY A 486 -6.27 27.23 -5.35
CA GLY A 486 -7.11 26.05 -5.20
C GLY A 486 -8.60 26.36 -5.12
N LEU A 487 -9.39 25.31 -4.95
CA LEU A 487 -10.84 25.42 -4.77
C LEU A 487 -11.25 25.38 -3.30
N LEU A 488 -10.41 24.84 -2.42
CA LEU A 488 -10.76 24.62 -1.03
C LEU A 488 -10.17 25.71 -0.13
N PRO A 489 -11.01 26.47 0.60
CA PRO A 489 -10.54 27.41 1.63
C PRO A 489 -9.74 26.68 2.73
N PRO A 490 -8.92 27.41 3.50
CA PRO A 490 -8.25 26.85 4.67
C PRO A 490 -9.22 26.16 5.63
N LYS A 491 -8.78 25.05 6.25
CA LYS A 491 -9.57 24.21 7.15
C LYS A 491 -10.84 23.63 6.53
N CYS A 492 -10.82 23.41 5.21
CA CYS A 492 -11.89 22.79 4.47
C CYS A 492 -11.44 21.53 3.76
N MET A 493 -12.38 20.61 3.57
CA MET A 493 -12.22 19.44 2.75
C MET A 493 -13.46 19.21 1.86
N TYR A 494 -13.26 18.58 0.72
CA TYR A 494 -14.33 18.07 -0.13
C TYR A 494 -14.36 16.55 -0.09
N SER A 495 -15.53 15.99 0.11
CA SER A 495 -15.78 14.55 -0.02
C SER A 495 -17.26 14.35 -0.34
N LYS A 496 -17.53 13.71 -1.47
CA LYS A 496 -18.90 13.40 -1.89
C LYS A 496 -19.66 12.67 -0.78
N ARG A 497 -19.04 11.69 -0.12
CA ARG A 497 -19.63 10.95 1.00
C ARG A 497 -20.13 11.85 2.12
N TRP A 498 -19.31 12.79 2.57
CA TRP A 498 -19.66 13.66 3.69
C TRP A 498 -20.62 14.76 3.29
N VAL A 499 -20.55 15.23 2.04
CA VAL A 499 -21.52 16.15 1.45
C VAL A 499 -22.90 15.50 1.37
N ASP A 500 -22.99 14.27 0.85
CA ASP A 500 -24.26 13.53 0.73
C ASP A 500 -24.88 13.21 2.10
N LYS A 501 -24.07 13.00 3.12
CA LYS A 501 -24.51 12.85 4.52
C LYS A 501 -24.95 14.16 5.21
N GLY A 502 -24.71 15.30 4.58
CA GLY A 502 -24.98 16.62 5.18
C GLY A 502 -24.06 16.95 6.37
N ALA A 503 -22.91 16.30 6.47
CA ALA A 503 -21.92 16.58 7.50
C ALA A 503 -21.40 18.01 7.37
N LYS A 504 -21.23 18.71 8.50
CA LYS A 504 -20.69 20.07 8.54
C LYS A 504 -19.21 20.08 8.86
N VAL A 505 -18.79 19.21 9.75
CA VAL A 505 -17.42 19.11 10.23
C VAL A 505 -17.04 17.62 10.32
N VAL A 506 -15.81 17.32 9.92
CA VAL A 506 -15.23 15.98 10.00
C VAL A 506 -13.90 16.05 10.74
N SER A 507 -13.72 15.16 11.71
CA SER A 507 -12.41 14.96 12.33
C SER A 507 -11.53 14.12 11.41
N THR A 508 -10.44 14.69 10.95
CA THR A 508 -9.51 14.05 10.04
C THR A 508 -8.16 13.87 10.71
N GLN A 509 -7.59 12.70 10.54
CA GLN A 509 -6.25 12.38 11.04
C GLN A 509 -5.47 11.56 10.02
N ARG A 510 -4.18 11.80 9.97
CA ARG A 510 -3.25 10.99 9.22
C ARG A 510 -2.72 9.85 10.08
N SER A 511 -2.49 8.69 9.50
CA SER A 511 -1.83 7.57 10.19
C SER A 511 -0.34 7.49 9.78
N PRO A 512 0.60 7.37 10.72
CA PRO A 512 0.41 7.25 12.17
C PRO A 512 0.09 8.59 12.83
N LEU A 513 -0.82 8.59 13.78
CA LEU A 513 -1.11 9.73 14.64
C LEU A 513 -0.16 9.70 15.83
N VAL A 514 0.68 10.68 15.99
CA VAL A 514 1.68 10.75 17.06
C VAL A 514 1.46 11.93 18.01
N ALA A 515 0.75 12.97 17.57
CA ALA A 515 0.43 14.14 18.38
C ALA A 515 -1.03 14.57 18.20
N PRO A 516 -1.66 15.20 19.23
CA PRO A 516 -3.03 15.73 19.13
C PRO A 516 -3.22 16.71 17.97
N ALA A 517 -2.21 17.50 17.65
CA ALA A 517 -2.24 18.50 16.57
C ALA A 517 -2.42 17.87 15.17
N GLU A 518 -2.13 16.58 15.00
CA GLU A 518 -2.36 15.87 13.73
C GLU A 518 -3.83 15.48 13.53
N ASN A 519 -4.67 15.65 14.55
CA ASN A 519 -6.11 15.50 14.45
C ASN A 519 -6.74 16.86 14.14
N GLN A 520 -7.19 17.05 12.91
CA GLN A 520 -7.75 18.29 12.42
C GLN A 520 -9.27 18.21 12.29
N LEU A 521 -9.96 19.24 12.75
CA LEU A 521 -11.38 19.45 12.49
C LEU A 521 -11.52 20.28 11.22
N LEU A 522 -12.06 19.67 10.17
CA LEU A 522 -12.21 20.30 8.87
C LEU A 522 -13.69 20.51 8.54
N ASN A 523 -14.00 21.66 7.97
CA ASN A 523 -15.32 21.94 7.45
C ASN A 523 -15.52 21.19 6.13
N VAL A 524 -16.68 20.56 5.98
CA VAL A 524 -17.08 19.96 4.70
C VAL A 524 -17.53 21.08 3.77
N TYR A 525 -16.77 21.29 2.72
CA TYR A 525 -17.02 22.35 1.73
C TYR A 525 -17.45 21.74 0.39
N SER A 526 -18.44 22.36 -0.24
CA SER A 526 -18.89 21.97 -1.57
C SER A 526 -19.63 23.13 -2.22
N ASP A 527 -19.19 23.51 -3.39
CA ASP A 527 -19.89 24.40 -4.31
C ASP A 527 -20.00 23.74 -5.69
N ASP A 528 -20.57 24.44 -6.64
CA ASP A 528 -20.75 23.90 -8.01
C ASP A 528 -19.41 23.70 -8.72
N LYS A 529 -18.41 24.55 -8.43
CA LYS A 529 -17.07 24.43 -9.00
C LYS A 529 -16.33 23.21 -8.45
N CYS A 530 -16.42 22.95 -7.13
CA CYS A 530 -15.90 21.73 -6.53
C CYS A 530 -16.54 20.47 -7.11
N LYS A 531 -17.86 20.46 -7.30
CA LYS A 531 -18.57 19.32 -7.88
C LYS A 531 -18.15 19.08 -9.33
N ASP A 532 -17.96 20.12 -10.11
CA ASP A 532 -17.54 20.04 -11.51
C ASP A 532 -16.10 19.48 -11.61
N TRP A 533 -15.13 20.08 -10.91
CA TRP A 533 -13.73 19.69 -11.04
C TRP A 533 -13.34 18.44 -10.26
N PHE A 534 -14.00 18.13 -9.14
CA PHE A 534 -13.75 16.93 -8.35
C PHE A 534 -14.74 15.80 -8.61
N GLY A 535 -15.53 15.88 -9.71
CA GLY A 535 -16.55 14.88 -10.04
C GLY A 535 -16.01 13.44 -10.16
N TYR A 536 -14.79 13.26 -10.63
CA TYR A 536 -14.12 11.95 -10.69
C TYR A 536 -13.66 11.42 -9.34
N LEU A 537 -13.65 12.25 -8.29
CA LEU A 537 -13.12 11.88 -6.96
C LEU A 537 -14.23 11.37 -6.02
N GLU A 538 -15.16 10.58 -6.57
CA GLU A 538 -16.32 10.05 -5.83
C GLU A 538 -15.93 9.26 -4.56
N TRP A 539 -14.80 8.56 -4.60
CA TRP A 539 -14.31 7.67 -3.54
C TRP A 539 -13.08 8.22 -2.81
N GLY A 540 -12.90 9.53 -2.82
CA GLY A 540 -11.73 10.18 -2.23
C GLY A 540 -12.11 11.36 -1.35
N ASN A 541 -11.15 11.81 -0.55
CA ASN A 541 -11.25 13.03 0.25
C ASN A 541 -10.19 14.00 -0.24
N VAL A 542 -10.62 15.18 -0.71
CA VAL A 542 -9.76 16.27 -1.16
C VAL A 542 -9.57 17.26 -0.03
N TYR A 543 -8.34 17.66 0.21
CA TYR A 543 -7.95 18.55 1.30
C TYR A 543 -7.37 19.84 0.79
N SER A 544 -7.68 20.94 1.47
CA SER A 544 -7.09 22.24 1.19
C SER A 544 -5.56 22.16 1.29
N ILE A 545 -4.87 22.77 0.36
CA ILE A 545 -3.40 22.87 0.40
C ILE A 545 -2.89 23.74 1.56
N TRP A 546 -3.76 24.52 2.18
CA TRP A 546 -3.43 25.42 3.29
C TRP A 546 -3.43 24.71 4.66
N ASP A 547 -3.77 23.41 4.71
CA ASP A 547 -3.83 22.59 5.93
C ASP A 547 -2.76 21.48 5.90
N LEU A 548 -1.53 21.84 5.68
CA LEU A 548 -0.44 20.98 5.26
C LEU A 548 0.02 19.94 6.28
N THR A 549 -0.28 20.10 7.55
CA THR A 549 -0.03 19.07 8.58
C THR A 549 -0.75 17.74 8.29
N ILE A 550 -1.78 17.76 7.45
CA ILE A 550 -2.52 16.58 7.02
C ILE A 550 -1.87 15.96 5.77
N ILE A 551 -1.35 16.76 4.85
CA ILE A 551 -0.95 16.34 3.51
C ILE A 551 0.51 15.89 3.46
N SER A 552 1.43 16.62 4.11
CA SER A 552 2.86 16.34 3.98
C SER A 552 3.41 15.45 5.10
N GLN A 553 3.82 14.23 4.73
CA GLN A 553 4.51 13.33 5.66
C GLN A 553 6.02 13.61 5.73
N SER A 554 6.61 14.13 4.65
CA SER A 554 8.05 14.37 4.61
C SER A 554 8.46 15.55 5.49
N ASP A 555 7.54 16.46 5.76
CA ASP A 555 7.80 17.67 6.52
C ASP A 555 7.56 17.45 8.02
N ALA A 556 6.65 16.56 8.41
CA ALA A 556 6.56 16.08 9.79
C ALA A 556 7.85 15.39 10.27
N ASP A 557 8.61 14.78 9.35
CA ASP A 557 9.94 14.19 9.66
C ASP A 557 11.06 15.24 9.75
N LYS A 558 10.78 16.50 9.39
CA LYS A 558 11.73 17.63 9.47
C LYS A 558 11.52 18.49 10.71
N ILE A 559 10.35 18.37 11.35
CA ILE A 559 9.99 19.00 12.62
C ILE A 559 10.12 17.96 13.72
#